data_ead45e93fba3d157feb73c7fe43523c9
#
_entry.id   ead45e93fba3d157feb73c7fe43523c9
#
_cell.length_a   1.000
_cell.length_b   1.000
_cell.length_c   1.000
_cell.angle_alpha   90.00
_cell.angle_beta   90.00
_cell.angle_gamma   90.00
#
_symmetry.space_group_name_H-M   'P 1'
#
loop_
_entity.id
_entity.type
_entity.pdbx_description
1 polymer ?
#
loop_
_entity_poly.entity_id
_entity_poly.type
_entity_poly.pdbx_seq_one_letter_code
_entity_poly.pdbx_strand_id
1 'polypeptide(L)'
;MKVGVIGLGSIGSRHANNLKILGHEVIPYDIKQPIEWPEPPQSLLDDAIKADAVVIASPTPLHWDHMRVVSNAGKPFFVEKPIADQPMGGGFGALMVGYNLRFHSCVIKAKGWIDAGHLGRPLWGNFVVAQYSDKPDYLRDGVILNWSHEIDLALYLLGPAYVKACATYSDEDIADIILRHTNGSQSTVHLDYLTKPEIRQTIIVGSESTIIIDLVRRNAWLRSSEDVMLDMFQGSDTWNDNYLDEMETFIARVEGKETIGCTGQEGLEVLRICLQAKKLSQSP
;
A
#
# COMPACT_ATOMS: atom_id res chain seq x y z
N MET A 1 -7.54 -21.47 -9.66
CA MET A 1 -8.16 -20.60 -10.67
C MET A 1 -7.12 -20.07 -11.65
N LYS A 2 -7.55 -19.46 -12.75
CA LYS A 2 -6.68 -18.74 -13.67
C LYS A 2 -6.62 -17.27 -13.28
N VAL A 3 -5.42 -16.71 -13.17
CA VAL A 3 -5.23 -15.29 -12.80
C VAL A 3 -4.41 -14.60 -13.87
N GLY A 4 -4.98 -13.57 -14.50
CA GLY A 4 -4.26 -12.70 -15.41
C GLY A 4 -3.33 -11.77 -14.64
N VAL A 5 -2.09 -11.57 -15.09
CA VAL A 5 -1.15 -10.59 -14.50
C VAL A 5 -0.72 -9.62 -15.57
N ILE A 6 -1.12 -8.35 -15.43
CA ILE A 6 -0.84 -7.25 -16.36
C ILE A 6 0.33 -6.44 -15.80
N GLY A 7 1.46 -6.45 -16.51
CA GLY A 7 2.73 -5.87 -16.08
C GLY A 7 3.60 -6.89 -15.37
N LEU A 8 4.79 -7.19 -15.93
CA LEU A 8 5.76 -8.16 -15.40
C LEU A 8 7.06 -7.49 -14.96
N GLY A 9 6.99 -6.26 -14.53
CA GLY A 9 8.09 -5.59 -13.83
C GLY A 9 8.42 -6.31 -12.51
N SER A 10 9.26 -5.70 -11.67
CA SER A 10 9.72 -6.31 -10.41
C SER A 10 8.56 -6.82 -9.54
N ILE A 11 7.49 -6.02 -9.37
CA ILE A 11 6.38 -6.36 -8.49
C ILE A 11 5.41 -7.35 -9.16
N GLY A 12 5.09 -7.16 -10.45
CA GLY A 12 4.19 -8.07 -11.15
C GLY A 12 4.77 -9.46 -11.31
N SER A 13 6.10 -9.60 -11.54
CA SER A 13 6.78 -10.90 -11.53
C SER A 13 6.72 -11.56 -10.15
N ARG A 14 6.81 -10.78 -9.06
CA ARG A 14 6.65 -11.28 -7.69
C ARG A 14 5.24 -11.82 -7.48
N HIS A 15 4.20 -11.05 -7.84
CA HIS A 15 2.81 -11.51 -7.75
C HIS A 15 2.56 -12.76 -8.57
N ALA A 16 3.06 -12.81 -9.81
CA ALA A 16 2.95 -13.98 -10.66
C ALA A 16 3.58 -15.23 -10.01
N ASN A 17 4.75 -15.09 -9.38
CA ASN A 17 5.40 -16.18 -8.68
C ASN A 17 4.63 -16.59 -7.41
N ASN A 18 4.15 -15.62 -6.62
CA ASN A 18 3.36 -15.90 -5.41
C ASN A 18 2.06 -16.62 -5.75
N LEU A 19 1.35 -16.20 -6.82
CA LEU A 19 0.15 -16.89 -7.29
C LEU A 19 0.43 -18.34 -7.72
N LYS A 20 1.59 -18.59 -8.36
CA LYS A 20 2.02 -19.97 -8.68
C LYS A 20 2.33 -20.80 -7.43
N ILE A 21 2.97 -20.21 -6.41
CA ILE A 21 3.21 -20.85 -5.11
C ILE A 21 1.88 -21.24 -4.45
N LEU A 22 0.86 -20.38 -4.55
CA LEU A 22 -0.48 -20.62 -4.05
C LEU A 22 -1.29 -21.63 -4.92
N GLY A 23 -0.71 -22.20 -5.98
CA GLY A 23 -1.32 -23.23 -6.80
C GLY A 23 -2.24 -22.69 -7.90
N HIS A 24 -2.13 -21.45 -8.29
CA HIS A 24 -2.93 -20.83 -9.36
C HIS A 24 -2.21 -20.84 -10.71
N GLU A 25 -2.98 -20.96 -11.79
CA GLU A 25 -2.48 -20.78 -13.15
C GLU A 25 -2.37 -19.30 -13.46
N VAL A 26 -1.19 -18.84 -13.90
CA VAL A 26 -0.92 -17.42 -14.21
C VAL A 26 -0.92 -17.24 -15.72
N ILE A 27 -1.70 -16.26 -16.21
CA ILE A 27 -1.70 -15.80 -17.60
C ILE A 27 -1.01 -14.44 -17.64
N PRO A 28 0.27 -14.36 -18.00
CA PRO A 28 1.05 -13.13 -17.96
C PRO A 28 0.81 -12.26 -19.19
N TYR A 29 0.80 -10.92 -19.00
CA TYR A 29 0.82 -9.93 -20.06
C TYR A 29 1.77 -8.78 -19.71
N ASP A 30 2.70 -8.45 -20.60
CA ASP A 30 3.54 -7.26 -20.51
C ASP A 30 3.79 -6.68 -21.91
N ILE A 31 3.74 -5.36 -22.04
CA ILE A 31 4.05 -4.67 -23.31
C ILE A 31 5.57 -4.66 -23.61
N LYS A 32 6.41 -4.78 -22.57
CA LYS A 32 7.88 -4.91 -22.67
C LYS A 32 8.27 -6.37 -22.48
N GLN A 33 7.98 -7.22 -23.43
CA GLN A 33 8.46 -8.60 -23.40
C GLN A 33 9.99 -8.65 -23.63
N PRO A 34 10.69 -9.67 -23.09
CA PRO A 34 12.08 -9.93 -23.45
C PRO A 34 12.25 -9.96 -24.97
N ILE A 35 13.40 -9.52 -25.47
CA ILE A 35 13.76 -9.36 -26.90
C ILE A 35 13.48 -10.62 -27.76
N GLU A 36 13.27 -11.77 -27.16
CA GLU A 36 13.00 -13.06 -27.82
C GLU A 36 11.52 -13.27 -28.21
N TRP A 37 10.62 -12.36 -27.82
CA TRP A 37 9.20 -12.45 -28.19
C TRP A 37 8.82 -11.24 -29.01
N PRO A 38 8.18 -11.43 -30.18
CA PRO A 38 7.58 -10.30 -30.92
C PRO A 38 6.58 -9.56 -30.02
N GLU A 39 6.26 -8.30 -30.35
CA GLU A 39 5.25 -7.52 -29.60
C GLU A 39 4.09 -8.42 -29.18
N PRO A 40 3.70 -8.43 -27.89
CA PRO A 40 2.66 -9.34 -27.44
C PRO A 40 1.41 -9.09 -28.27
N PRO A 41 0.86 -10.07 -28.95
CA PRO A 41 -0.36 -9.88 -29.71
C PRO A 41 -1.45 -9.39 -28.75
N GLN A 42 -2.34 -8.52 -29.22
CA GLN A 42 -3.51 -8.05 -28.47
C GLN A 42 -4.27 -9.24 -27.84
N SER A 43 -4.23 -10.39 -28.48
CA SER A 43 -4.79 -11.65 -27.98
C SER A 43 -4.28 -12.07 -26.59
N LEU A 44 -3.04 -11.74 -26.20
CA LEU A 44 -2.52 -12.07 -24.87
C LEU A 44 -3.15 -11.19 -23.78
N LEU A 45 -3.39 -9.89 -24.06
CA LEU A 45 -4.14 -9.04 -23.15
C LEU A 45 -5.57 -9.55 -22.99
N ASP A 46 -6.20 -9.92 -24.11
CA ASP A 46 -7.56 -10.48 -24.12
C ASP A 46 -7.62 -11.78 -23.30
N ASP A 47 -6.59 -12.63 -23.36
CA ASP A 47 -6.51 -13.87 -22.59
C ASP A 47 -6.30 -13.59 -21.09
N ALA A 48 -5.43 -12.63 -20.74
CA ALA A 48 -5.25 -12.22 -19.36
C ALA A 48 -6.55 -11.64 -18.75
N ILE A 49 -7.31 -10.88 -19.53
CA ILE A 49 -8.60 -10.30 -19.10
C ILE A 49 -9.70 -11.37 -19.00
N LYS A 50 -9.66 -12.45 -19.78
CA LYS A 50 -10.63 -13.56 -19.72
C LYS A 50 -10.40 -14.48 -18.52
N ALA A 51 -9.30 -14.36 -17.79
CA ALA A 51 -9.03 -15.12 -16.58
C ALA A 51 -10.15 -14.97 -15.52
N ASP A 52 -10.12 -15.77 -14.48
CA ASP A 52 -11.12 -15.72 -13.40
C ASP A 52 -10.99 -14.43 -12.59
N ALA A 53 -9.74 -13.95 -12.42
CA ALA A 53 -9.40 -12.69 -11.76
C ALA A 53 -8.15 -12.06 -12.40
N VAL A 54 -7.90 -10.77 -12.16
CA VAL A 54 -6.78 -10.05 -12.77
C VAL A 54 -5.98 -9.29 -11.70
N VAL A 55 -4.64 -9.35 -11.80
CA VAL A 55 -3.70 -8.51 -11.06
C VAL A 55 -3.14 -7.46 -12.02
N ILE A 56 -3.32 -6.18 -11.70
CA ILE A 56 -2.79 -5.04 -12.44
C ILE A 56 -1.56 -4.53 -11.70
N ALA A 57 -0.38 -4.76 -12.27
CA ALA A 57 0.93 -4.38 -11.75
C ALA A 57 1.76 -3.63 -12.80
N SER A 58 1.09 -2.99 -13.75
CA SER A 58 1.67 -2.10 -14.76
C SER A 58 2.19 -0.80 -14.12
N PRO A 59 2.95 0.05 -14.83
CA PRO A 59 3.27 1.40 -14.37
C PRO A 59 2.01 2.21 -14.01
N THR A 60 2.08 3.00 -12.94
CA THR A 60 0.94 3.78 -12.39
C THR A 60 0.13 4.57 -13.42
N PRO A 61 0.74 5.28 -14.40
CA PRO A 61 -0.03 6.01 -15.41
C PRO A 61 -0.95 5.14 -16.28
N LEU A 62 -0.70 3.82 -16.34
CA LEU A 62 -1.50 2.86 -17.11
C LEU A 62 -2.58 2.17 -16.27
N HIS A 63 -2.58 2.35 -14.94
CA HIS A 63 -3.54 1.70 -14.04
C HIS A 63 -4.98 2.01 -14.45
N TRP A 64 -5.29 3.29 -14.72
CA TRP A 64 -6.62 3.73 -15.13
C TRP A 64 -7.17 2.97 -16.34
N ASP A 65 -6.38 2.90 -17.42
CA ASP A 65 -6.82 2.24 -18.65
C ASP A 65 -6.99 0.74 -18.45
N HIS A 66 -6.07 0.09 -17.74
CA HIS A 66 -6.17 -1.35 -17.45
C HIS A 66 -7.36 -1.64 -16.52
N MET A 67 -7.57 -0.87 -15.47
CA MET A 67 -8.74 -1.02 -14.59
C MET A 67 -10.05 -0.89 -15.37
N ARG A 68 -10.13 0.10 -16.29
CA ARG A 68 -11.31 0.29 -17.13
C ARG A 68 -11.59 -0.91 -18.01
N VAL A 69 -10.56 -1.48 -18.64
CA VAL A 69 -10.72 -2.64 -19.53
C VAL A 69 -11.14 -3.86 -18.72
N VAL A 70 -10.50 -4.14 -17.59
CA VAL A 70 -10.81 -5.29 -16.73
C VAL A 70 -12.22 -5.16 -16.11
N SER A 71 -12.57 -3.96 -15.66
CA SER A 71 -13.90 -3.66 -15.11
C SER A 71 -15.00 -3.84 -16.15
N ASN A 72 -14.80 -3.38 -17.39
CA ASN A 72 -15.74 -3.57 -18.50
C ASN A 72 -15.94 -5.06 -18.85
N ALA A 73 -14.91 -5.89 -18.61
CA ALA A 73 -15.00 -7.34 -18.76
C ALA A 73 -15.70 -8.03 -17.58
N GLY A 74 -16.12 -7.26 -16.56
CA GLY A 74 -16.82 -7.78 -15.38
C GLY A 74 -15.94 -8.66 -14.48
N LYS A 75 -14.61 -8.48 -14.52
CA LYS A 75 -13.68 -9.32 -13.76
C LYS A 75 -13.29 -8.68 -12.42
N PRO A 76 -13.23 -9.48 -11.34
CA PRO A 76 -12.62 -9.01 -10.08
C PRO A 76 -11.12 -8.76 -10.31
N PHE A 77 -10.60 -7.67 -9.71
CA PHE A 77 -9.19 -7.34 -9.88
C PHE A 77 -8.53 -6.74 -8.65
N PHE A 78 -7.27 -6.99 -8.57
CA PHE A 78 -6.29 -6.33 -7.72
C PHE A 78 -5.56 -5.27 -8.55
N VAL A 79 -5.21 -4.15 -7.95
CA VAL A 79 -4.35 -3.15 -8.58
C VAL A 79 -3.24 -2.73 -7.64
N GLU A 80 -2.01 -2.62 -8.15
CA GLU A 80 -0.87 -2.12 -7.38
C GLU A 80 -1.06 -0.65 -6.97
N LYS A 81 -0.37 -0.31 -5.87
CA LYS A 81 -0.33 1.07 -5.38
C LYS A 81 0.68 1.93 -6.20
N PRO A 82 0.45 3.25 -6.26
CA PRO A 82 -0.82 3.92 -5.95
C PRO A 82 -1.88 3.53 -6.97
N ILE A 83 -3.14 3.53 -6.57
CA ILE A 83 -4.24 3.12 -7.49
C ILE A 83 -4.27 3.95 -8.78
N ALA A 84 -3.84 5.20 -8.71
CA ALA A 84 -3.62 6.13 -9.84
C ALA A 84 -2.67 7.26 -9.41
N ASP A 85 -2.26 8.09 -10.37
CA ASP A 85 -1.42 9.29 -10.18
C ASP A 85 -2.19 10.62 -10.26
N GLN A 86 -3.49 10.54 -10.56
CA GLN A 86 -4.38 11.68 -10.75
C GLN A 86 -5.81 11.38 -10.23
N PRO A 87 -6.65 12.40 -10.03
CA PRO A 87 -8.03 12.19 -9.59
C PRO A 87 -8.80 11.28 -10.53
N MET A 88 -9.49 10.29 -9.97
CA MET A 88 -10.31 9.35 -10.73
C MET A 88 -11.79 9.71 -10.63
N GLY A 89 -12.47 9.68 -11.77
CA GLY A 89 -13.92 9.84 -11.86
C GLY A 89 -14.64 8.50 -11.72
N GLY A 90 -15.04 8.13 -10.49
CA GLY A 90 -15.81 6.91 -10.21
C GLY A 90 -14.95 5.71 -9.74
N GLY A 91 -15.55 4.84 -8.95
CA GLY A 91 -14.91 3.60 -8.49
C GLY A 91 -15.04 2.50 -9.54
N PHE A 92 -13.94 1.96 -9.98
CA PHE A 92 -13.95 0.76 -10.83
C PHE A 92 -13.93 -0.46 -9.93
N GLY A 93 -14.77 -0.76 -9.09
CA GLY A 93 -14.92 -2.03 -8.40
C GLY A 93 -13.62 -2.82 -8.11
N ALA A 94 -12.48 -2.13 -7.95
CA ALA A 94 -11.25 -2.79 -7.53
C ALA A 94 -11.51 -3.53 -6.24
N LEU A 95 -11.30 -4.84 -6.29
CA LEU A 95 -11.56 -5.68 -5.14
C LEU A 95 -10.52 -5.45 -4.05
N MET A 96 -9.28 -5.13 -4.47
CA MET A 96 -8.16 -4.88 -3.56
C MET A 96 -7.09 -3.99 -4.18
N VAL A 97 -6.42 -3.18 -3.35
CA VAL A 97 -5.28 -2.33 -3.73
C VAL A 97 -4.02 -2.77 -2.98
N GLY A 98 -2.88 -2.76 -3.65
CA GLY A 98 -1.59 -3.31 -3.21
C GLY A 98 -0.91 -2.57 -2.06
N TYR A 99 -1.54 -2.46 -0.91
CA TYR A 99 -0.95 -1.94 0.31
C TYR A 99 -0.45 -3.09 1.21
N ASN A 100 0.60 -3.75 0.76
CA ASN A 100 1.18 -4.95 1.37
C ASN A 100 1.62 -4.78 2.83
N LEU A 101 1.88 -3.56 3.31
CA LEU A 101 2.25 -3.33 4.71
C LEU A 101 1.12 -3.63 5.69
N ARG A 102 -0.13 -3.67 5.27
CA ARG A 102 -1.25 -4.16 6.10
C ARG A 102 -1.07 -5.63 6.49
N PHE A 103 -0.27 -6.39 5.75
CA PHE A 103 0.08 -7.79 5.98
C PHE A 103 1.40 -7.99 6.74
N HIS A 104 2.12 -6.91 7.04
CA HIS A 104 3.32 -7.00 7.87
C HIS A 104 2.93 -7.44 9.29
N SER A 105 3.56 -8.50 9.80
CA SER A 105 3.20 -9.15 11.07
C SER A 105 3.10 -8.16 12.25
N CYS A 106 4.02 -7.20 12.33
CA CYS A 106 3.99 -6.15 13.36
C CYS A 106 2.80 -5.18 13.19
N VAL A 107 2.36 -4.91 11.96
CA VAL A 107 1.17 -4.07 11.70
C VAL A 107 -0.10 -4.83 12.09
N ILE A 108 -0.20 -6.11 11.74
CA ILE A 108 -1.30 -6.99 12.16
C ILE A 108 -1.39 -7.04 13.69
N LYS A 109 -0.23 -7.24 14.37
CA LYS A 109 -0.18 -7.25 15.82
C LYS A 109 -0.61 -5.93 16.45
N ALA A 110 -0.11 -4.81 15.93
CA ALA A 110 -0.48 -3.46 16.38
C ALA A 110 -1.97 -3.17 16.18
N LYS A 111 -2.53 -3.54 15.01
CA LYS A 111 -3.96 -3.43 14.74
C LYS A 111 -4.78 -4.24 15.74
N GLY A 112 -4.33 -5.47 16.06
CA GLY A 112 -4.96 -6.29 17.09
C GLY A 112 -4.98 -5.62 18.47
N TRP A 113 -3.90 -4.96 18.90
CA TRP A 113 -3.88 -4.19 20.15
C TRP A 113 -4.85 -2.99 20.12
N ILE A 114 -4.94 -2.28 18.99
CA ILE A 114 -5.88 -1.17 18.82
C ILE A 114 -7.33 -1.68 18.89
N ASP A 115 -7.64 -2.74 18.15
CA ASP A 115 -9.00 -3.30 18.08
C ASP A 115 -9.46 -3.93 19.41
N ALA A 116 -8.50 -4.45 20.20
CA ALA A 116 -8.75 -4.91 21.56
C ALA A 116 -8.89 -3.77 22.59
N GLY A 117 -8.72 -2.51 22.17
CA GLY A 117 -8.87 -1.34 23.02
C GLY A 117 -7.68 -1.02 23.91
N HIS A 118 -6.54 -1.72 23.75
CA HIS A 118 -5.36 -1.49 24.60
C HIS A 118 -4.74 -0.10 24.43
N LEU A 119 -4.92 0.53 23.26
CA LEU A 119 -4.45 1.90 23.01
C LEU A 119 -5.26 2.95 23.79
N GLY A 120 -6.52 2.64 24.12
CA GLY A 120 -7.49 3.64 24.56
C GLY A 120 -7.87 4.57 23.41
N ARG A 121 -8.17 5.83 23.71
CA ARG A 121 -8.50 6.84 22.67
C ARG A 121 -7.22 7.27 21.96
N PRO A 122 -7.12 7.14 20.63
CA PRO A 122 -5.96 7.64 19.87
C PRO A 122 -5.81 9.16 20.05
N LEU A 123 -4.58 9.60 20.29
CA LEU A 123 -4.24 11.01 20.49
C LEU A 123 -3.36 11.53 19.35
N TRP A 124 -2.29 10.79 19.04
CA TRP A 124 -1.30 11.19 18.06
C TRP A 124 -0.62 9.98 17.42
N GLY A 125 -0.15 10.14 16.17
CA GLY A 125 0.64 9.14 15.46
C GLY A 125 1.80 9.77 14.70
N ASN A 126 2.89 9.01 14.52
CA ASN A 126 4.01 9.37 13.66
C ASN A 126 4.37 8.18 12.77
N PHE A 127 4.37 8.39 11.47
CA PHE A 127 4.64 7.38 10.45
C PHE A 127 5.84 7.84 9.62
N VAL A 128 6.91 7.09 9.66
CA VAL A 128 8.19 7.47 9.04
C VAL A 128 8.64 6.39 8.08
N VAL A 129 8.94 6.78 6.85
CA VAL A 129 9.83 6.07 5.94
C VAL A 129 10.92 7.01 5.47
N ALA A 130 12.15 6.64 5.75
CA ALA A 130 13.33 7.37 5.35
C ALA A 130 14.32 6.34 4.79
N GLN A 131 14.43 6.29 3.47
CA GLN A 131 15.25 5.28 2.78
C GLN A 131 15.84 5.88 1.51
N TYR A 132 17.16 5.86 1.42
CA TYR A 132 17.86 6.31 0.23
C TYR A 132 17.38 5.55 -1.01
N SER A 133 17.08 6.30 -2.05
CA SER A 133 16.71 5.74 -3.35
C SER A 133 17.54 6.39 -4.45
N ASP A 134 18.28 5.57 -5.19
CA ASP A 134 19.03 5.94 -6.39
C ASP A 134 18.24 5.68 -7.67
N LYS A 135 16.94 5.38 -7.55
CA LYS A 135 16.08 5.17 -8.73
C LYS A 135 16.05 6.43 -9.58
N PRO A 136 16.17 6.30 -10.92
CA PRO A 136 16.02 7.42 -11.83
C PRO A 136 14.69 8.15 -11.62
N ASP A 137 14.69 9.48 -11.75
CA ASP A 137 13.53 10.33 -11.47
C ASP A 137 12.26 9.95 -12.24
N TYR A 138 12.42 9.46 -13.48
CA TYR A 138 11.29 9.00 -14.30
C TYR A 138 10.58 7.73 -13.78
N LEU A 139 11.18 7.01 -12.82
CA LEU A 139 10.56 5.89 -12.12
C LEU A 139 9.96 6.29 -10.77
N ARG A 140 10.09 7.57 -10.38
CA ARG A 140 9.55 8.09 -9.13
C ARG A 140 8.22 8.79 -9.42
N ASP A 141 7.15 8.29 -8.84
CA ASP A 141 5.83 8.95 -8.85
C ASP A 141 5.82 10.19 -7.92
N GLY A 142 7.02 10.65 -7.48
CA GLY A 142 7.23 11.61 -6.41
C GLY A 142 7.15 10.95 -5.03
N VAL A 143 7.81 11.53 -4.02
CA VAL A 143 7.93 10.92 -2.69
C VAL A 143 6.58 10.59 -2.06
N ILE A 144 5.56 11.43 -2.25
CA ILE A 144 4.23 11.28 -1.65
C ILE A 144 3.48 10.08 -2.24
N LEU A 145 3.48 9.90 -3.57
CA LEU A 145 2.78 8.79 -4.21
C LEU A 145 3.56 7.48 -4.05
N ASN A 146 4.88 7.54 -4.16
CA ASN A 146 5.71 6.33 -4.05
C ASN A 146 5.69 5.76 -2.61
N TRP A 147 5.75 6.60 -1.59
CA TRP A 147 5.69 6.20 -0.19
C TRP A 147 4.28 6.31 0.40
N SER A 148 3.23 6.18 -0.42
CA SER A 148 1.82 6.20 0.02
C SER A 148 1.45 5.11 1.03
N HIS A 149 2.31 4.12 1.26
CA HIS A 149 2.14 3.11 2.30
C HIS A 149 2.01 3.71 3.71
N GLU A 150 2.78 4.73 4.03
CA GLU A 150 2.73 5.38 5.35
C GLU A 150 1.44 6.18 5.54
N ILE A 151 0.92 6.75 4.46
CA ILE A 151 -0.40 7.40 4.45
C ILE A 151 -1.49 6.33 4.64
N ASP A 152 -1.40 5.19 3.93
CA ASP A 152 -2.31 4.07 4.12
C ASP A 152 -2.29 3.57 5.57
N LEU A 153 -1.10 3.34 6.15
CA LEU A 153 -0.98 2.91 7.55
C LEU A 153 -1.60 3.90 8.53
N ALA A 154 -1.44 5.21 8.29
CA ALA A 154 -2.05 6.23 9.13
C ALA A 154 -3.59 6.16 9.08
N LEU A 155 -4.18 5.99 7.90
CA LEU A 155 -5.61 5.82 7.73
C LEU A 155 -6.11 4.47 8.28
N TYR A 156 -5.37 3.39 8.06
CA TYR A 156 -5.71 2.04 8.52
C TYR A 156 -5.70 1.91 10.03
N LEU A 157 -4.72 2.51 10.72
CA LEU A 157 -4.54 2.38 12.16
C LEU A 157 -5.28 3.45 12.97
N LEU A 158 -5.45 4.67 12.42
CA LEU A 158 -6.07 5.80 13.13
C LEU A 158 -7.42 6.25 12.54
N GLY A 159 -7.82 5.69 11.40
CA GLY A 159 -9.09 6.01 10.74
C GLY A 159 -9.02 7.18 9.75
N PRO A 160 -10.16 7.54 9.13
CA PRO A 160 -10.23 8.56 8.07
C PRO A 160 -9.68 9.92 8.50
N ALA A 161 -9.05 10.62 7.54
CA ALA A 161 -8.41 11.91 7.81
C ALA A 161 -8.51 12.88 6.63
N TYR A 162 -8.06 14.12 6.87
CA TYR A 162 -7.78 15.11 5.83
C TYR A 162 -6.39 15.73 6.07
N VAL A 163 -5.80 16.27 5.02
CA VAL A 163 -4.49 16.95 5.11
C VAL A 163 -4.68 18.32 5.74
N LYS A 164 -3.99 18.55 6.86
CA LYS A 164 -3.96 19.85 7.55
C LYS A 164 -2.85 20.74 7.00
N ALA A 165 -1.69 20.17 6.71
CA ALA A 165 -0.53 20.84 6.15
C ALA A 165 0.37 19.83 5.44
N CYS A 166 1.13 20.31 4.46
CA CYS A 166 2.19 19.55 3.80
C CYS A 166 3.32 20.51 3.43
N ALA A 167 4.55 20.06 3.62
CA ALA A 167 5.75 20.73 3.14
C ALA A 167 6.63 19.71 2.41
N THR A 168 7.26 20.13 1.31
CA THR A 168 8.24 19.34 0.57
C THR A 168 9.58 20.09 0.55
N TYR A 169 10.66 19.32 0.50
CA TYR A 169 12.05 19.83 0.54
C TYR A 169 12.90 19.08 -0.47
N SER A 170 14.08 19.64 -0.80
CA SER A 170 15.08 18.97 -1.63
C SER A 170 14.48 18.42 -2.94
N ASP A 171 13.85 19.30 -3.74
CA ASP A 171 13.23 18.94 -5.02
C ASP A 171 12.16 17.84 -4.91
N GLU A 172 11.37 17.87 -3.83
CA GLU A 172 10.33 16.89 -3.51
C GLU A 172 10.87 15.48 -3.12
N ASP A 173 12.14 15.37 -2.76
CA ASP A 173 12.72 14.12 -2.23
C ASP A 173 12.34 13.86 -0.77
N ILE A 174 11.86 14.89 -0.06
CA ILE A 174 11.35 14.80 1.32
C ILE A 174 9.97 15.44 1.40
N ALA A 175 9.05 14.82 2.13
CA ALA A 175 7.75 15.40 2.44
C ALA A 175 7.36 15.17 3.90
N ASP A 176 6.88 16.23 4.55
CA ASP A 176 6.24 16.19 5.86
C ASP A 176 4.76 16.52 5.72
N ILE A 177 3.88 15.61 6.14
CA ILE A 177 2.43 15.73 6.00
C ILE A 177 1.80 15.67 7.39
N ILE A 178 0.92 16.62 7.70
CA ILE A 178 0.11 16.62 8.92
C ILE A 178 -1.32 16.23 8.54
N LEU A 179 -1.80 15.14 9.14
CA LEU A 179 -3.17 14.64 8.98
C LEU A 179 -4.00 14.91 10.23
N ARG A 180 -5.28 15.28 10.03
CA ARG A 180 -6.27 15.38 11.10
C ARG A 180 -7.31 14.30 10.89
N HIS A 181 -7.42 13.37 11.85
CA HIS A 181 -8.36 12.26 11.80
C HIS A 181 -9.75 12.67 12.32
N THR A 182 -10.77 12.01 11.80
CA THR A 182 -12.17 12.26 12.18
C THR A 182 -12.48 11.95 13.65
N ASN A 183 -11.70 11.04 14.27
CA ASN A 183 -11.79 10.72 15.70
C ASN A 183 -11.15 11.76 16.62
N GLY A 184 -10.61 12.85 16.05
CA GLY A 184 -9.97 13.94 16.79
C GLY A 184 -8.46 13.76 17.02
N SER A 185 -7.85 12.63 16.67
CA SER A 185 -6.40 12.46 16.70
C SER A 185 -5.70 13.20 15.55
N GLN A 186 -4.39 13.31 15.63
CA GLN A 186 -3.54 13.88 14.60
C GLN A 186 -2.41 12.92 14.28
N SER A 187 -1.94 12.89 13.03
CA SER A 187 -0.69 12.21 12.70
C SER A 187 0.23 13.06 11.85
N THR A 188 1.51 12.74 11.93
CA THR A 188 2.55 13.21 11.02
C THR A 188 3.02 12.03 10.17
N VAL A 189 3.25 12.29 8.89
CA VAL A 189 3.83 11.32 7.95
C VAL A 189 5.08 11.96 7.37
N HIS A 190 6.23 11.34 7.62
CA HIS A 190 7.53 11.75 7.08
C HIS A 190 7.98 10.77 6.00
N LEU A 191 8.25 11.29 4.82
CA LEU A 191 8.63 10.53 3.63
C LEU A 191 9.96 11.09 3.10
N ASP A 192 11.00 10.25 2.98
CA ASP A 192 12.36 10.72 2.69
C ASP A 192 13.14 9.72 1.82
N TYR A 193 13.66 10.19 0.68
CA TYR A 193 14.51 9.43 -0.23
C TYR A 193 16.02 9.53 0.07
N LEU A 194 16.44 10.36 1.01
CA LEU A 194 17.86 10.75 1.18
C LEU A 194 18.54 10.04 2.34
N THR A 195 17.79 9.59 3.35
CA THR A 195 18.35 9.06 4.60
C THR A 195 19.00 7.69 4.45
N LYS A 196 20.18 7.54 5.07
CA LYS A 196 20.93 6.28 5.28
C LYS A 196 21.42 6.22 6.74
N PRO A 197 21.30 5.07 7.43
CA PRO A 197 20.61 3.83 7.03
C PRO A 197 19.09 4.00 6.98
N GLU A 198 18.40 2.99 6.41
CA GLU A 198 16.94 2.95 6.33
C GLU A 198 16.30 3.04 7.73
N ILE A 199 15.26 3.88 7.83
CA ILE A 199 14.36 3.97 8.97
C ILE A 199 12.93 3.78 8.47
N ARG A 200 12.20 2.84 9.06
CA ARG A 200 10.77 2.66 8.79
C ARG A 200 10.06 2.33 10.08
N GLN A 201 9.47 3.35 10.70
CA GLN A 201 8.91 3.26 12.04
C GLN A 201 7.55 3.93 12.14
N THR A 202 6.72 3.38 13.02
CA THR A 202 5.45 3.98 13.39
C THR A 202 5.35 4.07 14.91
N ILE A 203 4.91 5.23 15.43
CA ILE A 203 4.59 5.46 16.83
C ILE A 203 3.14 5.92 16.91
N ILE A 204 2.33 5.29 17.76
CA ILE A 204 0.95 5.68 18.01
C ILE A 204 0.75 5.86 19.51
N VAL A 205 0.36 7.06 19.91
CA VAL A 205 0.09 7.42 21.30
C VAL A 205 -1.41 7.46 21.53
N GLY A 206 -1.88 6.72 22.51
CA GLY A 206 -3.25 6.72 22.99
C GLY A 206 -3.37 7.22 24.43
N SER A 207 -4.58 7.23 24.97
CA SER A 207 -4.82 7.64 26.36
C SER A 207 -4.34 6.64 27.38
N GLU A 208 -4.20 5.35 27.01
CA GLU A 208 -3.84 4.25 27.92
C GLU A 208 -2.43 3.72 27.66
N SER A 209 -1.98 3.75 26.41
CA SER A 209 -0.71 3.15 26.01
C SER A 209 -0.11 3.81 24.76
N THR A 210 1.13 3.43 24.47
CA THR A 210 1.85 3.77 23.24
C THR A 210 2.23 2.49 22.51
N ILE A 211 1.97 2.48 21.20
CA ILE A 211 2.42 1.42 20.28
C ILE A 211 3.61 1.96 19.49
N ILE A 212 4.68 1.17 19.42
CA ILE A 212 5.87 1.47 18.61
C ILE A 212 6.09 0.29 17.68
N ILE A 213 6.29 0.55 16.39
CA ILE A 213 6.55 -0.46 15.35
C ILE A 213 7.85 -0.10 14.65
N ASP A 214 8.81 -1.02 14.60
CA ASP A 214 9.98 -0.96 13.73
C ASP A 214 9.78 -1.99 12.61
N LEU A 215 9.43 -1.50 11.43
CA LEU A 215 9.11 -2.36 10.28
C LEU A 215 10.38 -2.98 9.67
N VAL A 216 11.53 -2.32 9.79
CA VAL A 216 12.82 -2.85 9.30
C VAL A 216 13.28 -4.00 10.16
N ARG A 217 13.24 -3.84 11.50
CA ARG A 217 13.67 -4.87 12.47
C ARG A 217 12.57 -5.85 12.86
N ARG A 218 11.34 -5.63 12.36
CA ARG A 218 10.17 -6.48 12.62
C ARG A 218 9.83 -6.63 14.10
N ASN A 219 9.90 -5.51 14.81
CA ASN A 219 9.55 -5.43 16.22
C ASN A 219 8.33 -4.54 16.43
N ALA A 220 7.47 -4.92 17.36
CA ALA A 220 6.40 -4.07 17.83
C ALA A 220 6.32 -4.13 19.36
N TRP A 221 6.05 -2.99 19.99
CA TRP A 221 5.95 -2.84 21.45
C TRP A 221 4.67 -2.12 21.82
N LEU A 222 4.04 -2.61 22.88
CA LEU A 222 2.94 -1.96 23.57
C LEU A 222 3.43 -1.54 24.96
N ARG A 223 3.42 -0.24 25.28
CA ARG A 223 3.89 0.33 26.53
C ARG A 223 2.79 1.12 27.20
N SER A 224 2.62 0.99 28.52
CA SER A 224 1.67 1.81 29.28
C SER A 224 2.11 3.28 29.32
N SER A 225 1.21 4.16 29.76
CA SER A 225 1.51 5.56 30.03
C SER A 225 2.60 5.77 31.09
N GLU A 226 2.84 4.79 31.95
CA GLU A 226 3.90 4.77 32.98
C GLU A 226 5.20 4.15 32.48
N ASP A 227 5.33 3.96 31.16
CA ASP A 227 6.50 3.37 30.48
C ASP A 227 6.78 1.89 30.83
N VAL A 228 5.76 1.16 31.32
CA VAL A 228 5.85 -0.28 31.56
C VAL A 228 5.58 -1.02 30.25
N MET A 229 6.42 -2.02 29.96
CA MET A 229 6.19 -2.93 28.83
C MET A 229 4.99 -3.81 29.10
N LEU A 230 3.91 -3.66 28.32
CA LEU A 230 2.70 -4.48 28.43
C LEU A 230 2.77 -5.71 27.53
N ASP A 231 3.29 -5.55 26.30
CA ASP A 231 3.50 -6.65 25.34
C ASP A 231 4.62 -6.30 24.37
N MET A 232 5.25 -7.32 23.80
CA MET A 232 6.29 -7.20 22.79
C MET A 232 6.10 -8.30 21.74
N PHE A 233 6.29 -7.96 20.49
CA PHE A 233 6.21 -8.88 19.37
C PHE A 233 7.46 -8.77 18.49
N GLN A 234 8.03 -9.92 18.13
CA GLN A 234 9.11 -10.06 17.16
C GLN A 234 8.59 -10.88 15.99
N GLY A 235 8.48 -10.28 14.83
CA GLY A 235 8.11 -10.98 13.59
C GLY A 235 9.25 -11.85 13.07
N SER A 236 8.90 -13.02 12.54
CA SER A 236 9.83 -13.95 11.87
C SER A 236 9.58 -14.07 10.36
N ASP A 237 8.55 -13.40 9.86
CA ASP A 237 8.18 -13.34 8.45
C ASP A 237 9.30 -12.71 7.60
N THR A 238 9.36 -13.06 6.34
CA THR A 238 10.23 -12.42 5.36
C THR A 238 9.50 -11.26 4.68
N TRP A 239 10.24 -10.43 3.94
CA TRP A 239 9.61 -9.34 3.17
C TRP A 239 8.64 -9.86 2.09
N ASN A 240 8.86 -11.08 1.55
CA ASN A 240 7.98 -11.67 0.56
C ASN A 240 6.69 -12.23 1.15
N ASP A 241 6.68 -12.61 2.42
CA ASP A 241 5.49 -13.18 3.08
C ASP A 241 4.34 -12.18 3.07
N ASN A 242 4.61 -10.88 3.24
CA ASN A 242 3.59 -9.83 3.14
C ASN A 242 2.88 -9.84 1.77
N TYR A 243 3.63 -10.06 0.67
CA TYR A 243 3.07 -10.15 -0.68
C TYR A 243 2.37 -11.48 -0.95
N LEU A 244 2.84 -12.56 -0.30
CA LEU A 244 2.18 -13.86 -0.41
C LEU A 244 0.81 -13.81 0.28
N ASP A 245 0.75 -13.29 1.50
CA ASP A 245 -0.48 -13.12 2.27
C ASP A 245 -1.45 -12.16 1.57
N GLU A 246 -0.92 -11.12 0.91
CA GLU A 246 -1.70 -10.19 0.10
C GLU A 246 -2.36 -10.89 -1.08
N MET A 247 -1.64 -11.74 -1.82
CA MET A 247 -2.20 -12.50 -2.94
C MET A 247 -3.18 -13.57 -2.46
N GLU A 248 -2.88 -14.28 -1.37
CA GLU A 248 -3.81 -15.22 -0.77
C GLU A 248 -5.12 -14.54 -0.36
N THR A 249 -5.01 -13.36 0.25
CA THR A 249 -6.17 -12.53 0.63
C THR A 249 -6.97 -12.07 -0.58
N PHE A 250 -6.30 -11.66 -1.66
CA PHE A 250 -6.98 -11.28 -2.91
C PHE A 250 -7.78 -12.46 -3.47
N ILE A 251 -7.18 -13.65 -3.53
CA ILE A 251 -7.86 -14.86 -4.00
C ILE A 251 -9.07 -15.20 -3.10
N ALA A 252 -8.91 -15.13 -1.79
CA ALA A 252 -10.00 -15.36 -0.85
C ALA A 252 -11.19 -14.40 -1.07
N ARG A 253 -10.90 -13.11 -1.38
CA ARG A 253 -11.94 -12.14 -1.75
C ARG A 253 -12.64 -12.48 -3.07
N VAL A 254 -11.89 -12.95 -4.07
CA VAL A 254 -12.49 -13.44 -5.35
C VAL A 254 -13.46 -14.58 -5.07
N GLU A 255 -13.17 -15.42 -4.06
CA GLU A 255 -14.03 -16.50 -3.59
C GLU A 255 -15.19 -16.01 -2.69
N GLY A 256 -15.33 -14.71 -2.46
CA GLY A 256 -16.40 -14.11 -1.66
C GLY A 256 -16.18 -14.17 -0.14
N LYS A 257 -14.95 -14.43 0.34
CA LYS A 257 -14.63 -14.43 1.77
C LYS A 257 -14.36 -13.01 2.26
N GLU A 258 -14.78 -12.69 3.48
CA GLU A 258 -14.35 -11.47 4.17
C GLU A 258 -12.91 -11.62 4.63
N THR A 259 -12.07 -10.63 4.33
CA THR A 259 -10.64 -10.65 4.66
C THR A 259 -10.12 -9.24 4.97
N ILE A 260 -8.94 -9.16 5.58
CA ILE A 260 -8.18 -7.91 5.70
C ILE A 260 -7.68 -7.45 4.32
N GLY A 261 -7.02 -6.31 4.25
CA GLY A 261 -6.44 -5.75 3.03
C GLY A 261 -7.16 -4.46 2.61
N CYS A 262 -6.52 -3.68 1.75
CA CYS A 262 -7.03 -2.39 1.30
C CYS A 262 -8.09 -2.59 0.21
N THR A 263 -9.30 -2.12 0.45
CA THR A 263 -10.37 -2.10 -0.56
C THR A 263 -10.10 -1.02 -1.62
N GLY A 264 -10.76 -1.10 -2.77
CA GLY A 264 -10.69 -0.05 -3.80
C GLY A 264 -11.11 1.32 -3.26
N GLN A 265 -12.12 1.38 -2.37
CA GLN A 265 -12.58 2.63 -1.76
C GLN A 265 -11.52 3.22 -0.82
N GLU A 266 -10.88 2.40 0.00
CA GLU A 266 -9.78 2.85 0.87
C GLU A 266 -8.57 3.31 0.04
N GLY A 267 -8.22 2.59 -1.04
CA GLY A 267 -7.16 3.00 -1.97
C GLY A 267 -7.43 4.36 -2.63
N LEU A 268 -8.69 4.66 -2.99
CA LEU A 268 -9.10 5.97 -3.47
C LEU A 268 -8.96 7.05 -2.39
N GLU A 269 -9.24 6.71 -1.14
CA GLU A 269 -9.08 7.64 -0.01
C GLU A 269 -7.61 7.96 0.24
N VAL A 270 -6.72 6.96 0.16
CA VAL A 270 -5.25 7.19 0.20
C VAL A 270 -4.81 8.10 -0.94
N LEU A 271 -5.27 7.84 -2.17
CA LEU A 271 -4.96 8.69 -3.33
C LEU A 271 -5.43 10.13 -3.11
N ARG A 272 -6.65 10.31 -2.59
CA ARG A 272 -7.20 11.65 -2.26
C ARG A 272 -6.27 12.42 -1.31
N ILE A 273 -5.78 11.75 -0.26
CA ILE A 273 -4.83 12.35 0.70
C ILE A 273 -3.51 12.70 0.00
N CYS A 274 -2.95 11.80 -0.81
CA CYS A 274 -1.71 12.05 -1.54
C CYS A 274 -1.83 13.29 -2.46
N LEU A 275 -2.90 13.37 -3.25
CA LEU A 275 -3.13 14.49 -4.17
C LEU A 275 -3.42 15.81 -3.43
N GLN A 276 -4.12 15.76 -2.30
CA GLN A 276 -4.33 16.93 -1.45
C GLN A 276 -3.00 17.42 -0.85
N ALA A 277 -2.14 16.53 -0.38
CA ALA A 277 -0.82 16.86 0.12
C ALA A 277 0.05 17.51 -0.97
N LYS A 278 0.13 16.89 -2.15
CA LYS A 278 0.85 17.47 -3.31
C LYS A 278 0.36 18.88 -3.66
N LYS A 279 -0.95 19.11 -3.65
CA LYS A 279 -1.52 20.43 -3.94
C LYS A 279 -1.13 21.46 -2.87
N LEU A 280 -1.14 21.09 -1.60
CA LEU A 280 -0.80 22.00 -0.50
C LEU A 280 0.70 22.33 -0.47
N SER A 281 1.59 21.37 -0.81
CA SER A 281 3.04 21.62 -0.84
C SER A 281 3.46 22.59 -1.96
N GLN A 282 2.65 22.72 -3.00
CA GLN A 282 2.90 23.63 -4.14
C GLN A 282 2.26 25.03 -3.95
N SER A 283 1.53 25.21 -2.84
CA SER A 283 0.92 26.52 -2.52
C SER A 283 1.94 27.39 -1.79
N PRO A 284 2.15 28.66 -2.21
CA PRO A 284 3.13 29.56 -1.64
C PRO A 284 2.83 29.92 -0.18
#